data_f2b8c0e7cd558609f180b562ddc112d1
#
_entry.id   f2b8c0e7cd558609f180b562ddc112d1
#
_cell.length_a   1.000
_cell.length_b   1.000
_cell.length_c   1.000
_cell.angle_alpha   90.00
_cell.angle_beta   90.00
_cell.angle_gamma   90.00
#
_symmetry.space_group_name_H-M   'P 1'
#
loop_
_entity.id
_entity.type
_entity.pdbx_description
1 polymer ?
#
loop_
_entity_poly.entity_id
_entity_poly.type
_entity_poly.pdbx_seq_one_letter_code
_entity_poly.pdbx_strand_id
1 'polypeptide(L)'
;MSKMIRQKTDRSDCEVIANFCLQNDLRYWEPKSQTSKELHEINCRLDSLKMELNRLNNQLEKSYLNEKVKKSINEEMDFIKNQIKTLEIEAQQIVVQNKKLQRNFEIITSIQGVGSKLALAILADADFERFQNGRQYAAFVGVTPSHFQSGTSVKRKSQISRIGSSNLRKILYMNALVVKNRNVDFADFVERLQEKGKAPKVIIVAIMRKLMNIIYGMLKNNQKFDKSLAFGC
;
A
#
# COMPACT_ATOMS: atom_id res chain seq x y z
N MET A 1 18.60 -23.13 -19.47
CA MET A 1 18.45 -24.31 -18.57
C MET A 1 18.93 -23.92 -17.18
N SER A 2 18.06 -23.87 -16.20
CA SER A 2 18.40 -23.61 -14.79
C SER A 2 19.11 -24.84 -14.25
N LYS A 3 20.42 -24.72 -13.93
CA LYS A 3 21.12 -25.76 -13.19
C LYS A 3 20.51 -25.85 -11.80
N MET A 4 19.94 -26.99 -11.43
CA MET A 4 19.54 -27.28 -10.05
C MET A 4 20.78 -27.41 -9.16
N ILE A 5 21.30 -26.31 -8.69
CA ILE A 5 22.44 -26.28 -7.76
C ILE A 5 21.85 -26.32 -6.35
N ARG A 6 22.06 -27.41 -5.62
CA ARG A 6 21.61 -27.58 -4.23
C ARG A 6 22.44 -26.80 -3.20
N GLN A 7 23.60 -26.32 -3.57
CA GLN A 7 24.45 -25.49 -2.71
C GLN A 7 24.48 -24.06 -3.24
N LYS A 8 24.05 -23.14 -2.39
CA LYS A 8 24.11 -21.71 -2.66
C LYS A 8 25.42 -21.18 -2.08
N THR A 9 26.30 -20.71 -2.95
CA THR A 9 27.55 -20.06 -2.60
C THR A 9 27.65 -18.74 -3.34
N ASP A 10 28.35 -17.76 -2.77
CA ASP A 10 28.54 -16.44 -3.40
C ASP A 10 29.14 -16.58 -4.82
N ARG A 11 30.04 -17.56 -5.04
CA ARG A 11 30.62 -17.83 -6.35
C ARG A 11 29.58 -18.30 -7.36
N SER A 12 28.67 -19.20 -6.97
CA SER A 12 27.58 -19.65 -7.86
C SER A 12 26.57 -18.53 -8.14
N ASP A 13 26.33 -17.66 -7.18
CA ASP A 13 25.44 -16.49 -7.35
C ASP A 13 26.07 -15.46 -8.30
N CYS A 14 27.39 -15.23 -8.25
CA CYS A 14 28.10 -14.37 -9.21
C CYS A 14 27.98 -14.88 -10.65
N GLU A 15 28.13 -16.19 -10.89
CA GLU A 15 27.96 -16.77 -12.22
C GLU A 15 26.53 -16.63 -12.74
N VAL A 16 25.53 -16.82 -11.87
CA VAL A 16 24.10 -16.64 -12.21
C VAL A 16 23.79 -15.19 -12.56
N ILE A 17 24.30 -14.25 -11.75
CA ILE A 17 24.12 -12.80 -11.99
C ILE A 17 24.80 -12.42 -13.31
N ALA A 18 26.04 -12.82 -13.56
CA ALA A 18 26.75 -12.50 -14.79
C ALA A 18 26.01 -13.03 -16.03
N ASN A 19 25.54 -14.28 -16.00
CA ASN A 19 24.76 -14.86 -17.09
C ASN A 19 23.41 -14.13 -17.28
N PHE A 20 22.75 -13.72 -16.20
CA PHE A 20 21.52 -12.92 -16.29
C PHE A 20 21.79 -11.57 -16.95
N CYS A 21 22.87 -10.89 -16.57
CA CYS A 21 23.26 -9.60 -17.15
C CYS A 21 23.60 -9.69 -18.65
N LEU A 22 24.19 -10.81 -19.08
CA LEU A 22 24.51 -11.04 -20.50
C LEU A 22 23.29 -11.38 -21.36
N GLN A 23 22.24 -11.96 -20.77
CA GLN A 23 21.07 -12.46 -21.50
C GLN A 23 19.87 -11.53 -21.46
N ASN A 24 19.88 -10.48 -20.63
CA ASN A 24 18.73 -9.61 -20.42
C ASN A 24 19.13 -8.13 -20.53
N ASP A 25 18.20 -7.34 -21.05
CA ASP A 25 18.29 -5.89 -20.96
C ASP A 25 18.11 -5.43 -19.51
N LEU A 26 19.15 -4.85 -18.96
CA LEU A 26 19.18 -4.45 -17.55
C LEU A 26 18.48 -3.12 -17.36
N ARG A 27 17.56 -3.08 -16.40
CA ARG A 27 17.06 -1.82 -15.88
C ARG A 27 17.96 -1.39 -14.73
N TYR A 28 18.61 -0.25 -14.90
CA TYR A 28 19.40 0.35 -13.84
C TYR A 28 18.50 0.78 -12.68
N TRP A 29 19.00 0.58 -11.46
CA TRP A 29 18.33 1.09 -10.27
C TRP A 29 18.48 2.61 -10.22
N GLU A 30 17.35 3.32 -10.15
CA GLU A 30 17.31 4.76 -9.94
C GLU A 30 16.92 5.05 -8.49
N PRO A 31 17.69 5.89 -7.77
CA PRO A 31 17.34 6.25 -6.41
C PRO A 31 16.02 7.03 -6.39
N LYS A 32 15.25 6.85 -5.32
CA LYS A 32 14.08 7.71 -5.07
C LYS A 32 14.54 9.16 -4.91
N SER A 33 13.67 10.12 -5.27
CA SER A 33 13.93 11.54 -5.02
C SER A 33 14.10 11.78 -3.51
N GLN A 34 14.84 12.84 -3.14
CA GLN A 34 15.03 13.20 -1.74
C GLN A 34 13.69 13.40 -1.02
N THR A 35 12.77 14.11 -1.65
CA THR A 35 11.41 14.33 -1.12
C THR A 35 10.63 13.02 -0.88
N SER A 36 10.77 12.03 -1.79
CA SER A 36 10.12 10.72 -1.58
C SER A 36 10.75 9.94 -0.42
N LYS A 37 12.06 10.10 -0.18
CA LYS A 37 12.74 9.50 0.98
C LYS A 37 12.25 10.13 2.28
N GLU A 38 12.18 11.45 2.35
CA GLU A 38 11.67 12.19 3.51
C GLU A 38 10.22 11.79 3.84
N LEU A 39 9.33 11.75 2.85
CA LEU A 39 7.97 11.27 3.06
C LEU A 39 7.92 9.81 3.54
N HIS A 40 8.80 8.96 3.02
CA HIS A 40 8.90 7.57 3.45
C HIS A 40 9.31 7.46 4.92
N GLU A 41 10.33 8.20 5.35
CA GLU A 41 10.81 8.23 6.73
C GLU A 41 9.74 8.73 7.69
N ILE A 42 9.04 9.82 7.33
CA ILE A 42 7.90 10.34 8.11
C ILE A 42 6.79 9.28 8.21
N ASN A 43 6.41 8.62 7.12
CA ASN A 43 5.39 7.56 7.15
C ASN A 43 5.81 6.38 8.03
N CYS A 44 7.06 5.94 7.97
CA CYS A 44 7.59 4.89 8.83
C CYS A 44 7.52 5.29 10.30
N ARG A 45 7.89 6.53 10.62
CA ARG A 45 7.81 7.06 12.00
C ARG A 45 6.37 7.16 12.49
N LEU A 46 5.45 7.67 11.66
CA LEU A 46 4.03 7.73 11.96
C LEU A 46 3.44 6.35 12.28
N ASP A 47 3.82 5.31 11.52
CA ASP A 47 3.35 3.96 11.79
C ASP A 47 3.90 3.39 13.09
N SER A 48 5.17 3.65 13.41
CA SER A 48 5.76 3.25 14.69
C SER A 48 5.04 3.91 15.86
N LEU A 49 4.78 5.22 15.80
CA LEU A 49 4.06 5.95 16.83
C LEU A 49 2.61 5.47 17.00
N LYS A 50 1.93 5.14 15.90
CA LYS A 50 0.57 4.60 15.95
C LYS A 50 0.53 3.19 16.53
N MET A 51 1.54 2.35 16.30
CA MET A 51 1.67 1.04 16.97
C MET A 51 1.91 1.21 18.47
N GLU A 52 2.76 2.16 18.86
CA GLU A 52 3.03 2.45 20.27
C GLU A 52 1.78 2.95 20.99
N LEU A 53 1.04 3.88 20.37
CA LEU A 53 -0.23 4.36 20.90
C LEU A 53 -1.25 3.23 21.12
N ASN A 54 -1.34 2.28 20.18
CA ASN A 54 -2.20 1.10 20.34
C ASN A 54 -1.74 0.20 21.49
N ARG A 55 -0.41 0.03 21.67
CA ARG A 55 0.15 -0.73 22.79
C ARG A 55 -0.23 -0.11 24.13
N LEU A 56 -0.11 1.20 24.26
CA LEU A 56 -0.48 1.94 25.48
C LEU A 56 -1.99 1.88 25.74
N ASN A 57 -2.83 2.03 24.71
CA ASN A 57 -4.27 1.85 24.85
C ASN A 57 -4.64 0.48 25.39
N ASN A 58 -4.08 -0.60 24.81
CA ASN A 58 -4.32 -1.96 25.27
C ASN A 58 -3.81 -2.18 26.73
N GLN A 59 -2.80 -1.41 27.14
CA GLN A 59 -2.29 -1.46 28.49
C GLN A 59 -3.26 -0.78 29.48
N LEU A 60 -3.89 0.33 29.08
CA LEU A 60 -4.90 1.04 29.90
C LEU A 60 -6.19 0.24 30.11
N GLU A 61 -6.55 -0.65 29.17
CA GLU A 61 -7.76 -1.48 29.29
C GLU A 61 -7.68 -2.49 30.45
N LYS A 62 -6.50 -2.70 31.05
CA LYS A 62 -6.31 -3.59 32.18
C LYS A 62 -6.92 -2.98 33.46
N SER A 63 -7.93 -3.63 34.02
CA SER A 63 -8.72 -3.13 35.15
C SER A 63 -7.97 -2.94 36.46
N TYR A 64 -6.80 -3.57 36.64
CA TYR A 64 -6.01 -3.58 37.86
C TYR A 64 -4.91 -2.53 37.93
N LEU A 65 -4.90 -1.57 37.03
CA LEU A 65 -3.85 -0.53 37.03
C LEU A 65 -4.10 0.51 38.14
N ASN A 66 -3.02 0.84 38.86
CA ASN A 66 -2.99 1.95 39.80
C ASN A 66 -3.19 3.29 39.10
N GLU A 67 -3.88 4.24 39.75
CA GLU A 67 -4.16 5.57 39.18
C GLU A 67 -2.90 6.36 38.79
N LYS A 68 -1.79 6.23 39.54
CA LYS A 68 -0.50 6.85 39.17
C LYS A 68 0.05 6.28 37.88
N VAL A 69 -0.10 4.98 37.65
CA VAL A 69 0.34 4.30 36.41
C VAL A 69 -0.54 4.71 35.25
N LYS A 70 -1.86 4.77 35.43
CA LYS A 70 -2.78 5.26 34.42
C LYS A 70 -2.45 6.70 33.99
N LYS A 71 -2.16 7.57 34.96
CA LYS A 71 -1.77 8.95 34.68
C LYS A 71 -0.50 9.02 33.84
N SER A 72 0.53 8.27 34.21
CA SER A 72 1.78 8.21 33.45
C SER A 72 1.58 7.72 32.00
N ILE A 73 0.76 6.67 31.81
CA ILE A 73 0.45 6.18 30.46
C ILE A 73 -0.31 7.22 29.65
N ASN A 74 -1.25 7.94 30.24
CA ASN A 74 -2.00 8.99 29.55
C ASN A 74 -1.10 10.16 29.11
N GLU A 75 -0.17 10.58 29.96
CA GLU A 75 0.82 11.61 29.64
C GLU A 75 1.70 11.20 28.43
N GLU A 76 2.17 9.94 28.41
CA GLU A 76 2.93 9.40 27.28
C GLU A 76 2.08 9.33 26.00
N MET A 77 0.83 8.90 26.10
CA MET A 77 -0.10 8.86 24.96
C MET A 77 -0.34 10.25 24.38
N ASP A 78 -0.51 11.26 25.20
CA ASP A 78 -0.73 12.64 24.75
C ASP A 78 0.52 13.22 24.08
N PHE A 79 1.70 12.90 24.57
CA PHE A 79 2.96 13.24 23.92
C PHE A 79 3.06 12.58 22.52
N ILE A 80 2.76 11.28 22.42
CA ILE A 80 2.76 10.56 21.13
C ILE A 80 1.73 11.13 20.15
N LYS A 81 0.51 11.44 20.60
CA LYS A 81 -0.52 12.07 19.76
C LYS A 81 -0.05 13.41 19.19
N ASN A 82 0.62 14.23 20.00
CA ASN A 82 1.19 15.52 19.56
C ASN A 82 2.28 15.31 18.50
N GLN A 83 3.19 14.34 18.71
CA GLN A 83 4.20 13.99 17.70
C GLN A 83 3.57 13.54 16.38
N ILE A 84 2.53 12.68 16.44
CA ILE A 84 1.81 12.23 15.25
C ILE A 84 1.23 13.43 14.50
N LYS A 85 0.58 14.35 15.21
CA LYS A 85 -0.02 15.55 14.60
C LYS A 85 1.04 16.44 13.93
N THR A 86 2.17 16.67 14.57
CA THR A 86 3.27 17.46 13.99
C THR A 86 3.81 16.82 12.71
N LEU A 87 4.09 15.52 12.72
CA LEU A 87 4.60 14.81 11.55
C LEU A 87 3.56 14.73 10.41
N GLU A 88 2.27 14.63 10.71
CA GLU A 88 1.22 14.68 9.68
C GLU A 88 1.16 16.05 9.00
N ILE A 89 1.36 17.14 9.75
CA ILE A 89 1.46 18.52 9.19
C ILE A 89 2.72 18.64 8.31
N GLU A 90 3.86 18.15 8.80
CA GLU A 90 5.12 18.18 8.06
C GLU A 90 5.04 17.43 6.73
N ALA A 91 4.46 16.22 6.74
CA ALA A 91 4.20 15.46 5.52
C ALA A 91 3.33 16.23 4.51
N GLN A 92 2.31 16.95 4.98
CA GLN A 92 1.47 17.78 4.13
C GLN A 92 2.24 18.98 3.56
N GLN A 93 3.09 19.64 4.35
CA GLN A 93 3.91 20.75 3.89
C GLN A 93 4.88 20.32 2.78
N ILE A 94 5.53 19.17 2.92
CA ILE A 94 6.40 18.61 1.89
C ILE A 94 5.64 18.41 0.57
N VAL A 95 4.40 17.92 0.65
CA VAL A 95 3.56 17.73 -0.54
C VAL A 95 3.19 19.08 -1.19
N VAL A 96 2.79 20.07 -0.39
CA VAL A 96 2.38 21.40 -0.88
C VAL A 96 3.53 22.15 -1.54
N GLN A 97 4.76 22.00 -1.02
CA GLN A 97 5.94 22.65 -1.58
C GLN A 97 6.35 22.10 -2.97
N ASN A 98 5.91 20.88 -3.31
CA ASN A 98 6.23 20.27 -4.58
C ASN A 98 4.97 20.19 -5.47
N LYS A 99 4.89 21.03 -6.50
CA LYS A 99 3.73 21.10 -7.42
C LYS A 99 3.31 19.76 -8.01
N LYS A 100 4.28 18.88 -8.37
CA LYS A 100 3.98 17.55 -8.91
C LYS A 100 3.35 16.65 -7.84
N LEU A 101 3.90 16.64 -6.64
CA LEU A 101 3.36 15.86 -5.53
C LEU A 101 1.98 16.37 -5.10
N GLN A 102 1.80 17.68 -5.02
CA GLN A 102 0.50 18.29 -4.71
C GLN A 102 -0.56 17.87 -5.73
N ARG A 103 -0.24 17.98 -7.02
CA ARG A 103 -1.16 17.55 -8.08
C ARG A 103 -1.51 16.07 -7.98
N ASN A 104 -0.52 15.21 -7.77
CA ASN A 104 -0.75 13.78 -7.60
C ASN A 104 -1.57 13.48 -6.34
N PHE A 105 -1.34 14.21 -5.26
CA PHE A 105 -2.14 14.11 -4.02
C PHE A 105 -3.61 14.45 -4.26
N GLU A 106 -3.89 15.57 -4.94
CA GLU A 106 -5.24 15.97 -5.31
C GLU A 106 -5.93 14.94 -6.23
N ILE A 107 -5.20 14.37 -7.16
CA ILE A 107 -5.69 13.31 -8.04
C ILE A 107 -6.10 12.10 -7.21
N ILE A 108 -5.24 11.59 -6.34
CA ILE A 108 -5.52 10.40 -5.54
C ILE A 108 -6.71 10.63 -4.60
N THR A 109 -6.75 11.79 -3.92
CA THR A 109 -7.80 12.12 -2.95
C THR A 109 -9.13 12.48 -3.61
N SER A 110 -9.19 12.65 -4.92
CA SER A 110 -10.45 12.87 -5.64
C SER A 110 -11.39 11.66 -5.64
N ILE A 111 -10.87 10.45 -5.32
CA ILE A 111 -11.70 9.25 -5.16
C ILE A 111 -12.43 9.32 -3.81
N GLN A 112 -13.76 9.30 -3.83
CA GLN A 112 -14.55 9.29 -2.61
C GLN A 112 -14.22 8.05 -1.75
N GLY A 113 -13.79 8.28 -0.51
CA GLY A 113 -13.37 7.23 0.42
C GLY A 113 -11.86 6.95 0.45
N VAL A 114 -11.09 7.67 -0.38
CA VAL A 114 -9.63 7.67 -0.33
C VAL A 114 -9.14 8.89 0.44
N GLY A 115 -8.51 8.66 1.58
CA GLY A 115 -8.03 9.72 2.46
C GLY A 115 -6.56 10.10 2.23
N SER A 116 -6.16 11.22 2.86
CA SER A 116 -4.79 11.76 2.83
C SER A 116 -3.72 10.73 3.21
N LYS A 117 -4.00 9.88 4.20
CA LYS A 117 -3.07 8.84 4.65
C LYS A 117 -2.69 7.87 3.53
N LEU A 118 -3.66 7.43 2.70
CA LEU A 118 -3.35 6.55 1.57
C LEU A 118 -2.60 7.31 0.47
N ALA A 119 -3.00 8.55 0.19
CA ALA A 119 -2.31 9.38 -0.79
C ALA A 119 -0.83 9.60 -0.43
N LEU A 120 -0.54 9.98 0.81
CA LEU A 120 0.83 10.15 1.31
C LEU A 120 1.65 8.85 1.21
N ALA A 121 1.07 7.72 1.62
CA ALA A 121 1.75 6.44 1.55
C ALA A 121 2.07 6.01 0.10
N ILE A 122 1.17 6.29 -0.84
CA ILE A 122 1.40 6.03 -2.26
C ILE A 122 2.51 6.93 -2.80
N LEU A 123 2.49 8.24 -2.51
CA LEU A 123 3.51 9.19 -2.96
C LEU A 123 4.90 8.88 -2.43
N ALA A 124 4.98 8.34 -1.21
CA ALA A 124 6.25 7.96 -0.58
C ALA A 124 6.84 6.65 -1.13
N ASP A 125 5.98 5.64 -1.37
CA ASP A 125 6.45 4.26 -1.54
C ASP A 125 6.22 3.69 -2.93
N ALA A 126 5.24 4.19 -3.66
CA ALA A 126 4.79 3.59 -4.90
C ALA A 126 4.87 4.59 -6.07
N ASP A 127 6.09 4.91 -6.49
CA ASP A 127 6.34 5.73 -7.66
C ASP A 127 5.77 5.05 -8.91
N PHE A 128 4.66 5.60 -9.41
CA PHE A 128 3.91 5.02 -10.54
C PHE A 128 4.68 5.08 -11.87
N GLU A 129 5.64 5.99 -12.03
CA GLU A 129 6.42 6.18 -13.26
C GLU A 129 7.31 4.97 -13.56
N ARG A 130 7.63 4.17 -12.54
CA ARG A 130 8.43 2.95 -12.67
C ARG A 130 7.68 1.77 -13.29
N PHE A 131 6.36 1.90 -13.47
CA PHE A 131 5.52 0.80 -13.95
C PHE A 131 4.94 1.07 -15.32
N GLN A 132 4.82 0.03 -16.13
CA GLN A 132 4.27 0.11 -17.47
C GLN A 132 2.74 0.12 -17.46
N ASN A 133 2.12 -0.52 -16.47
CA ASN A 133 0.67 -0.66 -16.37
C ASN A 133 0.20 -0.81 -14.93
N GLY A 134 -1.09 -0.60 -14.70
CA GLY A 134 -1.71 -0.70 -13.38
C GLY A 134 -1.65 -2.10 -12.77
N ARG A 135 -1.53 -3.17 -13.57
CA ARG A 135 -1.39 -4.53 -13.06
C ARG A 135 -0.05 -4.74 -12.36
N GLN A 136 1.04 -4.23 -12.98
CA GLN A 136 2.37 -4.25 -12.35
C GLN A 136 2.39 -3.39 -11.09
N TYR A 137 1.74 -2.23 -11.12
CA TYR A 137 1.61 -1.34 -9.97
C TYR A 137 0.86 -2.00 -8.81
N ALA A 138 -0.27 -2.65 -9.07
CA ALA A 138 -1.01 -3.42 -8.08
C ALA A 138 -0.23 -4.64 -7.55
N ALA A 139 0.60 -5.27 -8.39
CA ALA A 139 1.47 -6.36 -7.99
C ALA A 139 2.59 -5.89 -7.04
N PHE A 140 3.18 -4.73 -7.30
CA PHE A 140 4.18 -4.12 -6.43
C PHE A 140 3.62 -3.82 -5.03
N VAL A 141 2.40 -3.33 -4.93
CA VAL A 141 1.69 -3.12 -3.66
C VAL A 141 1.35 -4.44 -2.97
N GLY A 142 1.35 -5.55 -3.73
CA GLY A 142 1.07 -6.88 -3.20
C GLY A 142 -0.43 -7.19 -3.06
N VAL A 143 -1.27 -6.59 -3.92
CA VAL A 143 -2.72 -6.85 -3.95
C VAL A 143 -3.14 -7.77 -5.11
N THR A 144 -2.19 -8.49 -5.68
CA THR A 144 -2.44 -9.47 -6.73
C THR A 144 -2.60 -10.86 -6.11
N PRO A 145 -3.56 -11.68 -6.57
CA PRO A 145 -3.67 -13.05 -6.12
C PRO A 145 -2.45 -13.85 -6.61
N SER A 146 -1.85 -14.63 -5.71
CA SER A 146 -0.85 -15.64 -6.07
C SER A 146 -1.56 -16.96 -6.32
N HIS A 147 -1.34 -17.53 -7.50
CA HIS A 147 -1.85 -18.85 -7.85
C HIS A 147 -0.72 -19.87 -7.65
N PHE A 148 -0.98 -20.85 -6.80
CA PHE A 148 -0.11 -22.00 -6.65
C PHE A 148 -0.76 -23.19 -7.35
N GLN A 149 -0.31 -23.48 -8.56
CA GLN A 149 -0.68 -24.68 -9.31
C GLN A 149 0.60 -25.41 -9.70
N SER A 150 0.70 -26.67 -9.32
CA SER A 150 1.78 -27.54 -9.74
C SER A 150 1.17 -28.84 -10.25
N GLY A 151 1.27 -29.06 -11.57
CA GLY A 151 0.65 -30.21 -12.24
C GLY A 151 -0.88 -30.29 -12.07
N THR A 152 -1.42 -31.48 -12.16
CA THR A 152 -2.86 -31.75 -12.03
C THR A 152 -3.32 -31.93 -10.59
N SER A 153 -2.42 -32.24 -9.66
CA SER A 153 -2.73 -32.69 -8.29
C SER A 153 -2.71 -31.58 -7.22
N VAL A 154 -1.98 -30.46 -7.44
CA VAL A 154 -1.86 -29.39 -6.43
C VAL A 154 -2.62 -28.15 -6.87
N LYS A 155 -3.87 -28.03 -6.41
CA LYS A 155 -4.68 -26.78 -6.51
C LYS A 155 -4.87 -26.18 -5.12
N ARG A 156 -4.05 -25.19 -4.73
CA ARG A 156 -4.28 -24.41 -3.51
C ARG A 156 -5.22 -23.24 -3.78
N LYS A 157 -6.05 -22.89 -2.79
CA LYS A 157 -6.87 -21.67 -2.86
C LYS A 157 -5.94 -20.47 -3.07
N SER A 158 -6.26 -19.64 -4.07
CA SER A 158 -5.53 -18.41 -4.33
C SER A 158 -5.54 -17.50 -3.10
N GLN A 159 -4.38 -17.00 -2.72
CA GLN A 159 -4.20 -16.09 -1.59
C GLN A 159 -3.57 -14.79 -2.09
N ILE A 160 -3.71 -13.73 -1.29
CA ILE A 160 -3.02 -12.47 -1.57
C ILE A 160 -1.49 -12.69 -1.48
N SER A 161 -0.75 -12.11 -2.41
CA SER A 161 0.72 -12.18 -2.37
C SER A 161 1.24 -11.52 -1.09
N ARG A 162 2.23 -12.16 -0.43
CA ARG A 162 2.95 -11.56 0.69
C ARG A 162 4.09 -10.63 0.23
N ILE A 163 4.38 -10.61 -1.07
CA ILE A 163 5.36 -9.72 -1.70
C ILE A 163 4.78 -8.31 -1.74
N GLY A 164 5.60 -7.30 -1.50
CA GLY A 164 5.20 -5.88 -1.48
C GLY A 164 5.01 -5.32 -0.06
N SER A 165 4.72 -4.00 0.03
CA SER A 165 4.61 -3.29 1.30
C SER A 165 3.41 -3.73 2.13
N SER A 166 3.66 -4.36 3.28
CA SER A 166 2.61 -4.76 4.22
C SER A 166 1.86 -3.55 4.79
N ASN A 167 2.58 -2.44 5.00
CA ASN A 167 2.02 -1.20 5.51
C ASN A 167 1.05 -0.56 4.50
N LEU A 168 1.48 -0.43 3.25
CA LEU A 168 0.62 0.13 2.20
C LEU A 168 -0.64 -0.72 2.00
N ARG A 169 -0.52 -2.07 2.06
CA ARG A 169 -1.70 -2.96 2.02
C ARG A 169 -2.65 -2.73 3.19
N LYS A 170 -2.14 -2.53 4.42
CA LYS A 170 -2.96 -2.26 5.61
C LYS A 170 -3.75 -0.95 5.45
N ILE A 171 -3.09 0.11 5.00
CA ILE A 171 -3.73 1.41 4.75
C ILE A 171 -4.77 1.26 3.63
N LEU A 172 -4.42 0.62 2.54
CA LEU A 172 -5.30 0.40 1.39
C LEU A 172 -6.52 -0.45 1.76
N TYR A 173 -6.37 -1.46 2.63
CA TYR A 173 -7.49 -2.26 3.13
C TYR A 173 -8.53 -1.42 3.85
N MET A 174 -8.10 -0.50 4.73
CA MET A 174 -9.01 0.40 5.45
C MET A 174 -9.72 1.35 4.49
N ASN A 175 -9.03 1.90 3.50
CA ASN A 175 -9.66 2.73 2.47
C ASN A 175 -10.64 1.92 1.60
N ALA A 176 -10.30 0.68 1.24
CA ALA A 176 -11.20 -0.19 0.48
C ALA A 176 -12.49 -0.53 1.25
N LEU A 177 -12.44 -0.65 2.58
CA LEU A 177 -13.63 -0.77 3.42
C LEU A 177 -14.52 0.48 3.35
N VAL A 178 -13.92 1.66 3.43
CA VAL A 178 -14.65 2.94 3.31
C VAL A 178 -15.27 3.07 1.93
N VAL A 179 -14.51 2.79 0.88
CA VAL A 179 -14.98 2.82 -0.52
C VAL A 179 -16.14 1.84 -0.72
N LYS A 180 -16.03 0.60 -0.22
CA LYS A 180 -17.12 -0.38 -0.29
C LYS A 180 -18.43 0.14 0.30
N ASN A 181 -18.35 0.87 1.42
CA ASN A 181 -19.54 1.25 2.19
C ASN A 181 -20.09 2.63 1.82
N ARG A 182 -19.29 3.52 1.24
CA ARG A 182 -19.65 4.93 1.04
C ARG A 182 -19.52 5.44 -0.39
N ASN A 183 -18.81 4.74 -1.25
CA ASN A 183 -18.61 5.19 -2.63
C ASN A 183 -19.62 4.53 -3.56
N VAL A 184 -20.57 5.33 -4.04
CA VAL A 184 -21.66 4.89 -4.93
C VAL A 184 -21.12 4.35 -6.27
N ASP A 185 -19.99 4.89 -6.76
CA ASP A 185 -19.41 4.48 -8.04
C ASP A 185 -18.87 3.04 -8.02
N PHE A 186 -18.58 2.52 -6.84
CA PHE A 186 -18.16 1.13 -6.66
C PHE A 186 -19.32 0.17 -6.38
N ALA A 187 -20.57 0.66 -6.24
CA ALA A 187 -21.71 -0.17 -5.86
C ALA A 187 -21.92 -1.33 -6.85
N ASP A 188 -22.01 -1.05 -8.16
CA ASP A 188 -22.21 -2.05 -9.22
C ASP A 188 -21.09 -3.10 -9.24
N PHE A 189 -19.85 -2.66 -8.99
CA PHE A 189 -18.70 -3.56 -8.91
C PHE A 189 -18.79 -4.51 -7.71
N VAL A 190 -19.24 -4.01 -6.56
CA VAL A 190 -19.43 -4.79 -5.32
C VAL A 190 -20.58 -5.78 -5.50
N GLU A 191 -21.73 -5.33 -5.99
CA GLU A 191 -22.92 -6.12 -6.22
C GLU A 191 -22.64 -7.32 -7.14
N ARG A 192 -22.01 -7.08 -8.28
CA ARG A 192 -21.59 -8.14 -9.21
C ARG A 192 -20.68 -9.20 -8.56
N LEU A 193 -19.84 -8.80 -7.59
CA LEU A 193 -19.00 -9.77 -6.88
C LEU A 193 -19.78 -10.54 -5.81
N GLN A 194 -20.78 -9.91 -5.19
CA GLN A 194 -21.69 -10.54 -4.23
C GLN A 194 -22.58 -11.59 -4.93
N GLU A 195 -23.18 -11.24 -6.06
CA GLU A 195 -23.97 -12.16 -6.91
C GLU A 195 -23.15 -13.40 -7.34
N LYS A 196 -21.85 -13.21 -7.58
CA LYS A 196 -20.92 -14.33 -7.85
C LYS A 196 -20.52 -15.12 -6.60
N GLY A 197 -21.15 -14.90 -5.46
CA GLY A 197 -20.91 -15.61 -4.21
C GLY A 197 -19.50 -15.41 -3.63
N LYS A 198 -18.84 -14.27 -3.91
CA LYS A 198 -17.49 -14.02 -3.39
C LYS A 198 -17.54 -13.66 -1.90
N ALA A 199 -16.64 -14.28 -1.12
CA ALA A 199 -16.54 -13.99 0.32
C ALA A 199 -16.21 -12.51 0.57
N PRO A 200 -16.70 -11.91 1.67
CA PRO A 200 -16.53 -10.46 1.96
C PRO A 200 -15.07 -9.98 1.89
N LYS A 201 -14.13 -10.74 2.43
CA LYS A 201 -12.68 -10.41 2.37
C LYS A 201 -12.14 -10.44 0.93
N VAL A 202 -12.64 -11.32 0.08
CA VAL A 202 -12.23 -11.38 -1.33
C VAL A 202 -12.72 -10.16 -2.08
N ILE A 203 -13.94 -9.68 -1.78
CA ILE A 203 -14.50 -8.45 -2.35
C ILE A 203 -13.62 -7.24 -1.98
N ILE A 204 -13.22 -7.12 -0.71
CA ILE A 204 -12.34 -6.01 -0.27
C ILE A 204 -11.00 -6.05 -1.02
N VAL A 205 -10.38 -7.23 -1.16
CA VAL A 205 -9.12 -7.36 -1.92
C VAL A 205 -9.31 -7.02 -3.40
N ALA A 206 -10.44 -7.37 -3.99
CA ALA A 206 -10.78 -6.98 -5.36
C ALA A 206 -10.91 -5.45 -5.51
N ILE A 207 -11.53 -4.78 -4.52
CA ILE A 207 -11.61 -3.31 -4.47
C ILE A 207 -10.20 -2.70 -4.33
N MET A 208 -9.36 -3.22 -3.43
CA MET A 208 -7.97 -2.77 -3.28
C MET A 208 -7.21 -2.80 -4.62
N ARG A 209 -7.33 -3.92 -5.34
CA ARG A 209 -6.69 -4.07 -6.65
C ARG A 209 -7.27 -3.12 -7.69
N LYS A 210 -8.60 -2.97 -7.72
CA LYS A 210 -9.27 -2.05 -8.64
C LYS A 210 -8.85 -0.60 -8.36
N LEU A 211 -8.81 -0.19 -7.07
CA LEU A 211 -8.34 1.12 -6.65
C LEU A 211 -6.91 1.40 -7.14
N MET A 212 -5.98 0.47 -6.96
CA MET A 212 -4.59 0.66 -7.42
C MET A 212 -4.49 0.81 -8.94
N ASN A 213 -5.29 0.04 -9.71
CA ASN A 213 -5.33 0.19 -11.16
C ASN A 213 -5.91 1.55 -11.59
N ILE A 214 -6.98 2.01 -10.91
CA ILE A 214 -7.60 3.32 -11.17
C ILE A 214 -6.61 4.43 -10.83
N ILE A 215 -6.01 4.41 -9.64
CA ILE A 215 -5.02 5.41 -9.20
C ILE A 215 -3.85 5.49 -10.19
N TYR A 216 -3.34 4.35 -10.65
CA TYR A 216 -2.29 4.33 -11.67
C TYR A 216 -2.73 5.04 -12.96
N GLY A 217 -3.91 4.72 -13.48
CA GLY A 217 -4.45 5.35 -14.70
C GLY A 217 -4.65 6.86 -14.54
N MET A 218 -5.19 7.29 -13.40
CA MET A 218 -5.40 8.70 -13.07
C MET A 218 -4.07 9.48 -13.00
N LEU A 219 -3.07 8.93 -12.32
CA LEU A 219 -1.74 9.54 -12.20
C LEU A 219 -1.04 9.62 -13.55
N LYS A 220 -1.09 8.55 -14.36
CA LYS A 220 -0.48 8.51 -15.68
C LYS A 220 -1.10 9.50 -16.65
N ASN A 221 -2.42 9.67 -16.60
CA ASN A 221 -3.17 10.59 -17.46
C ASN A 221 -3.31 12.00 -16.85
N ASN A 222 -2.77 12.23 -15.64
CA ASN A 222 -2.89 13.49 -14.88
C ASN A 222 -4.35 13.97 -14.74
N GLN A 223 -5.29 13.04 -14.50
CA GLN A 223 -6.73 13.32 -14.43
C GLN A 223 -7.29 12.93 -13.06
N LYS A 224 -8.24 13.72 -12.54
CA LYS A 224 -9.02 13.38 -11.36
C LYS A 224 -9.95 12.20 -11.65
N PHE A 225 -10.52 11.62 -10.59
CA PHE A 225 -11.39 10.47 -10.72
C PHE A 225 -12.61 10.76 -11.60
N ASP A 226 -12.87 9.86 -12.53
CA ASP A 226 -14.06 9.83 -13.38
C ASP A 226 -14.58 8.40 -13.46
N LYS A 227 -15.89 8.22 -13.11
CA LYS A 227 -16.53 6.91 -13.10
C LYS A 227 -16.48 6.23 -14.46
N SER A 228 -16.72 6.98 -15.54
CA SER A 228 -16.77 6.46 -16.90
C SER A 228 -15.44 5.83 -17.34
N LEU A 229 -14.33 6.51 -17.03
CA LEU A 229 -12.98 6.03 -17.31
C LEU A 229 -12.54 4.87 -16.38
N ALA A 230 -13.02 4.90 -15.13
CA ALA A 230 -12.63 3.92 -14.11
C ALA A 230 -13.27 2.54 -14.34
N PHE A 231 -14.49 2.48 -14.84
CA PHE A 231 -15.28 1.23 -14.95
C PHE A 231 -15.54 0.82 -16.41
N GLY A 232 -15.31 1.70 -17.39
CA GLY A 232 -15.59 1.47 -18.81
C GLY A 232 -17.10 1.25 -19.00
N CYS A 233 -17.83 2.21 -19.49
CA CYS A 233 -19.17 1.98 -20.02
C CYS A 233 -19.06 1.34 -21.38
#